data_823e6a15583530eddfd420a977e857bc
#
_entry.id   823e6a15583530eddfd420a977e857bc
#
_cell.length_a   1.000
_cell.length_b   1.000
_cell.length_c   1.000
_cell.angle_alpha   90.00
_cell.angle_beta   90.00
_cell.angle_gamma   90.00
#
_symmetry.space_group_name_H-M   'P 1'
#
loop_
_entity.id
_entity.type
_entity.pdbx_description
1 polymer ?
#
loop_
_entity_poly.entity_id
_entity_poly.type
_entity_poly.pdbx_seq_one_letter_code
_entity_poly.pdbx_strand_id
1 'polypeptide(L)'
;MSAIEQWHEVMKVGGKEGASKLDSLLHDDVIFYSPVVFTPQKGKKITMLYLSAASGVFGDQKSTNNSEKKQSKFKYVNEIIEGNSACLEFETEIDGLYVNGIDLITWDEDNKIVEFKVLIRPLQAVNAIHQMMGKMLDKLKA
;
A
#
# COMPACT_ATOMS: atom_id res chain seq x y z
N MET A 1 12.46 2.67 -16.28
CA MET A 1 11.40 1.81 -15.68
C MET A 1 10.10 2.57 -15.63
N SER A 2 9.01 1.93 -16.01
CA SER A 2 7.68 2.53 -15.87
C SER A 2 7.34 2.75 -14.39
N ALA A 3 6.30 3.55 -14.13
CA ALA A 3 5.86 3.78 -12.75
C ALA A 3 5.48 2.47 -12.06
N ILE A 4 4.80 1.55 -12.76
CA ILE A 4 4.39 0.28 -12.17
C ILE A 4 5.56 -0.65 -11.93
N GLU A 5 6.53 -0.69 -12.83
CA GLU A 5 7.75 -1.46 -12.58
C GLU A 5 8.48 -0.94 -11.34
N GLN A 6 8.56 0.37 -11.17
CA GLN A 6 9.15 0.99 -9.99
C GLN A 6 8.35 0.67 -8.73
N TRP A 7 7.02 0.67 -8.82
CA TRP A 7 6.17 0.29 -7.69
C TRP A 7 6.42 -1.16 -7.26
N HIS A 8 6.50 -2.09 -8.22
CA HIS A 8 6.83 -3.49 -7.92
C HIS A 8 8.20 -3.60 -7.25
N GLU A 9 9.16 -2.80 -7.68
CA GLU A 9 10.50 -2.78 -7.06
C GLU A 9 10.42 -2.29 -5.60
N VAL A 10 9.63 -1.25 -5.33
CA VAL A 10 9.38 -0.76 -3.95
C VAL A 10 8.86 -1.90 -3.07
N MET A 11 7.87 -2.63 -3.57
CA MET A 11 7.27 -3.74 -2.82
C MET A 11 8.25 -4.88 -2.60
N LYS A 12 9.09 -5.16 -3.58
CA LYS A 12 10.04 -6.26 -3.54
C LYS A 12 11.16 -6.02 -2.54
N VAL A 13 11.76 -4.82 -2.55
CA VAL A 13 12.89 -4.53 -1.67
C VAL A 13 12.48 -4.21 -0.24
N GLY A 14 11.36 -3.53 -0.05
CA GLY A 14 10.85 -3.20 1.28
C GLY A 14 11.83 -2.40 2.13
N GLY A 15 11.50 -2.22 3.42
CA GLY A 15 12.37 -1.55 4.38
C GLY A 15 12.74 -0.12 4.02
N LYS A 16 13.89 0.32 4.46
CA LYS A 16 14.38 1.69 4.22
C LYS A 16 14.64 1.95 2.74
N GLU A 17 15.18 0.95 2.05
CA GLU A 17 15.45 1.07 0.62
C GLU A 17 14.14 1.22 -0.17
N GLY A 18 13.14 0.42 0.17
CA GLY A 18 11.82 0.53 -0.43
C GLY A 18 11.19 1.89 -0.18
N ALA A 19 11.29 2.40 1.06
CA ALA A 19 10.77 3.72 1.41
C ALA A 19 11.47 4.83 0.61
N SER A 20 12.79 4.74 0.43
CA SER A 20 13.55 5.70 -0.36
C SER A 20 13.12 5.68 -1.83
N LYS A 21 12.94 4.49 -2.40
CA LYS A 21 12.45 4.34 -3.77
C LYS A 21 11.04 4.89 -3.92
N LEU A 22 10.18 4.65 -2.94
CA LEU A 22 8.81 5.16 -2.94
C LEU A 22 8.79 6.69 -2.89
N ASP A 23 9.61 7.28 -2.04
CA ASP A 23 9.71 8.74 -1.95
C ASP A 23 10.06 9.34 -3.32
N SER A 24 10.98 8.72 -4.04
CA SER A 24 11.36 9.17 -5.38
C SER A 24 10.28 8.94 -6.43
N LEU A 25 9.43 7.94 -6.22
CA LEU A 25 8.37 7.57 -7.17
C LEU A 25 7.13 8.44 -7.03
N LEU A 26 6.82 8.90 -5.83
CA LEU A 26 5.62 9.71 -5.58
C LEU A 26 5.85 11.16 -6.02
N HIS A 27 4.84 11.72 -6.70
CA HIS A 27 4.80 13.16 -6.97
C HIS A 27 4.61 13.91 -5.65
N ASP A 28 5.17 15.12 -5.55
CA ASP A 28 5.03 15.94 -4.34
C ASP A 28 3.56 16.22 -3.98
N ASP A 29 2.70 16.35 -5.01
CA ASP A 29 1.28 16.65 -4.84
C ASP A 29 0.40 15.40 -4.97
N VAL A 30 0.95 14.21 -4.77
CA VAL A 30 0.20 12.96 -4.86
C VAL A 30 -1.01 12.96 -3.92
N ILE A 31 -2.10 12.36 -4.37
CA ILE A 31 -3.31 12.20 -3.56
C ILE A 31 -3.51 10.73 -3.26
N PHE A 32 -3.66 10.40 -1.99
CA PHE A 32 -3.94 9.04 -1.54
C PHE A 32 -5.38 8.92 -1.08
N TYR A 33 -6.07 7.89 -1.56
CA TYR A 33 -7.44 7.56 -1.16
C TYR A 33 -7.42 6.25 -0.37
N SER A 34 -7.66 6.37 0.92
CA SER A 34 -7.75 5.21 1.82
C SER A 34 -9.06 4.45 1.61
N PRO A 35 -9.09 3.14 1.76
CA PRO A 35 -10.34 2.38 1.70
C PRO A 35 -11.26 2.60 2.90
N VAL A 36 -10.75 3.23 3.96
CA VAL A 36 -11.49 3.37 5.22
C VAL A 36 -11.67 4.83 5.66
N VAL A 37 -11.01 5.78 5.01
CA VAL A 37 -11.11 7.21 5.33
C VAL A 37 -11.71 7.95 4.15
N PHE A 38 -12.81 8.67 4.39
CA PHE A 38 -13.51 9.40 3.33
C PHE A 38 -12.67 10.52 2.73
N THR A 39 -11.98 11.30 3.58
CA THR A 39 -11.22 12.47 3.13
C THR A 39 -9.95 12.08 2.38
N PRO A 40 -9.76 12.58 1.15
CA PRO A 40 -8.50 12.33 0.42
C PRO A 40 -7.30 12.89 1.19
N GLN A 41 -6.20 12.14 1.18
CA GLN A 41 -4.97 12.56 1.83
C GLN A 41 -4.05 13.19 0.80
N LYS A 42 -3.79 14.47 0.92
CA LYS A 42 -3.06 15.24 -0.10
C LYS A 42 -1.61 15.46 0.30
N GLY A 43 -0.70 15.11 -0.61
CA GLY A 43 0.72 15.37 -0.50
C GLY A 43 1.54 14.12 -0.21
N LYS A 44 2.82 14.20 -0.55
CA LYS A 44 3.75 13.07 -0.43
C LYS A 44 3.92 12.60 1.02
N LYS A 45 4.07 13.53 1.95
CA LYS A 45 4.34 13.20 3.36
C LYS A 45 3.25 12.32 3.98
N ILE A 46 1.99 12.73 3.80
CA ILE A 46 0.85 11.96 4.35
C ILE A 46 0.67 10.63 3.60
N THR A 47 0.90 10.65 2.28
CA THR A 47 0.82 9.44 1.47
C THR A 47 1.88 8.42 1.92
N MET A 48 3.11 8.86 2.15
CA MET A 48 4.18 8.00 2.67
C MET A 48 3.78 7.37 4.01
N LEU A 49 3.16 8.14 4.89
CA LEU A 49 2.70 7.66 6.18
C LEU A 49 1.67 6.54 6.02
N TYR A 50 0.66 6.75 5.17
CA TYR A 50 -0.39 5.75 4.92
C TYR A 50 0.16 4.49 4.26
N LEU A 51 1.03 4.62 3.27
CA LEU A 51 1.62 3.47 2.60
C LEU A 51 2.56 2.68 3.53
N SER A 52 3.27 3.38 4.41
CA SER A 52 4.09 2.73 5.43
C SER A 52 3.23 1.96 6.43
N ALA A 53 2.10 2.55 6.85
CA ALA A 53 1.16 1.88 7.74
C ALA A 53 0.56 0.64 7.06
N ALA A 54 0.17 0.75 5.79
CA ALA A 54 -0.35 -0.37 5.02
C ALA A 54 0.68 -1.50 4.90
N SER A 55 1.95 -1.15 4.70
CA SER A 55 3.03 -2.13 4.66
C SER A 55 3.15 -2.88 5.99
N GLY A 56 2.93 -2.20 7.11
CA GLY A 56 2.92 -2.84 8.42
C GLY A 56 1.72 -3.75 8.64
N VAL A 57 0.58 -3.44 8.02
CA VAL A 57 -0.65 -4.24 8.13
C VAL A 57 -0.63 -5.44 7.16
N PHE A 58 -0.22 -5.22 5.91
CA PHE A 58 -0.27 -6.22 4.84
C PHE A 58 1.05 -6.96 4.61
N GLY A 59 2.16 -6.40 5.06
CA GLY A 59 3.48 -6.91 4.76
C GLY A 59 3.97 -7.95 5.74
N ASP A 60 5.26 -8.26 5.65
CA ASP A 60 5.93 -9.20 6.52
C ASP A 60 5.87 -8.73 7.96
N GLN A 61 5.01 -9.37 8.74
CA GLN A 61 5.07 -9.19 10.18
C GLN A 61 6.28 -9.98 10.67
N LYS A 62 7.35 -9.28 10.94
CA LYS A 62 8.48 -9.87 11.64
C LYS A 62 7.96 -10.27 13.01
N SER A 63 7.74 -11.56 13.21
CA SER A 63 7.52 -12.08 14.53
C SER A 63 8.76 -11.76 15.35
N THR A 64 8.56 -11.13 16.49
CA THR A 64 9.63 -10.83 17.44
C THR A 64 10.19 -12.08 18.09
N ASN A 65 9.59 -13.22 17.82
CA ASN A 65 10.00 -14.51 18.37
C ASN A 65 10.61 -15.40 17.30
N ASN A 66 11.81 -15.07 16.89
CA ASN A 66 12.76 -16.09 16.47
C ASN A 66 12.28 -17.21 15.58
N SER A 67 12.64 -17.31 14.43
CA SER A 67 12.64 -18.55 13.66
C SER A 67 11.41 -18.82 12.82
N GLU A 68 10.29 -18.16 13.05
CA GLU A 68 9.16 -18.29 12.14
C GLU A 68 8.82 -16.93 11.54
N LYS A 69 9.51 -16.62 10.45
CA LYS A 69 9.07 -15.55 9.57
C LYS A 69 7.70 -15.94 9.04
N LYS A 70 6.65 -15.36 9.60
CA LYS A 70 5.34 -15.41 8.95
C LYS A 70 5.49 -14.65 7.65
N GLN A 71 5.61 -15.39 6.56
CA GLN A 71 5.61 -14.80 5.24
C GLN A 71 4.29 -14.07 5.03
N SER A 72 4.37 -12.86 4.51
CA SER A 72 3.21 -12.13 4.06
C SER A 72 2.46 -12.99 3.05
N LYS A 73 1.15 -13.09 3.23
CA LYS A 73 0.28 -13.76 2.26
C LYS A 73 -0.16 -12.83 1.15
N PHE A 74 0.31 -11.58 1.18
CA PHE A 74 -0.03 -10.58 0.18
C PHE A 74 0.55 -10.98 -1.17
N LYS A 75 -0.31 -10.95 -2.19
CA LYS A 75 0.13 -11.17 -3.58
C LYS A 75 -0.79 -10.43 -4.54
N TYR A 76 -0.21 -9.90 -5.59
CA TYR A 76 -1.00 -9.40 -6.72
C TYR A 76 -1.43 -10.58 -7.58
N VAL A 77 -2.73 -10.64 -7.90
CA VAL A 77 -3.32 -11.75 -8.68
C VAL A 77 -3.79 -11.32 -10.05
N ASN A 78 -3.87 -10.02 -10.30
CA ASN A 78 -4.31 -9.49 -11.59
C ASN A 78 -3.72 -8.10 -11.79
N GLU A 79 -3.35 -7.77 -13.02
CA GLU A 79 -2.77 -6.47 -13.32
C GLU A 79 -3.29 -6.00 -14.67
N ILE A 80 -3.95 -4.85 -14.65
CA ILE A 80 -4.48 -4.21 -15.85
C ILE A 80 -3.84 -2.85 -15.98
N ILE A 81 -3.15 -2.61 -17.07
CA ILE A 81 -2.48 -1.33 -17.32
C ILE A 81 -3.03 -0.76 -18.63
N GLU A 82 -3.50 0.48 -18.57
CA GLU A 82 -3.97 1.22 -19.74
C GLU A 82 -3.49 2.66 -19.63
N GLY A 83 -2.73 3.10 -20.64
CA GLY A 83 -2.20 4.47 -20.65
C GLY A 83 -1.34 4.74 -19.42
N ASN A 84 -1.73 5.74 -18.64
CA ASN A 84 -1.01 6.14 -17.43
C ASN A 84 -1.72 5.70 -16.14
N SER A 85 -2.53 4.64 -16.22
CA SER A 85 -3.25 4.10 -15.06
C SER A 85 -3.08 2.59 -14.99
N ALA A 86 -3.09 2.07 -13.77
CA ALA A 86 -3.03 0.62 -13.54
C ALA A 86 -4.00 0.23 -12.43
N CYS A 87 -4.60 -0.93 -12.62
CA CYS A 87 -5.45 -1.57 -11.62
C CYS A 87 -4.76 -2.86 -11.20
N LEU A 88 -4.24 -2.90 -9.97
CA LEU A 88 -3.52 -4.04 -9.44
C LEU A 88 -4.37 -4.71 -8.38
N GLU A 89 -4.93 -5.86 -8.72
CA GLU A 89 -5.75 -6.62 -7.78
C GLU A 89 -4.87 -7.47 -6.88
N PHE A 90 -5.13 -7.44 -5.59
CA PHE A 90 -4.38 -8.24 -4.62
C PHE A 90 -5.30 -9.10 -3.76
N GLU A 91 -4.72 -10.14 -3.21
CA GLU A 91 -5.33 -10.96 -2.18
C GLU A 91 -4.34 -11.09 -1.03
N THR A 92 -4.87 -11.14 0.18
CA THR A 92 -4.08 -11.41 1.37
C THR A 92 -4.98 -11.97 2.46
N GLU A 93 -4.39 -12.31 3.59
CA GLU A 93 -5.11 -12.76 4.76
C GLU A 93 -4.56 -12.02 5.97
N ILE A 94 -5.46 -11.51 6.81
CA ILE A 94 -5.10 -10.79 8.03
C ILE A 94 -5.88 -11.43 9.17
N ASP A 95 -5.17 -11.99 10.15
CA ASP A 95 -5.78 -12.65 11.32
C ASP A 95 -6.88 -13.66 10.93
N GLY A 96 -6.61 -14.44 9.90
CA GLY A 96 -7.54 -15.45 9.40
C GLY A 96 -8.65 -14.93 8.49
N LEU A 97 -8.71 -13.61 8.26
CA LEU A 97 -9.71 -13.00 7.39
C LEU A 97 -9.17 -12.82 5.97
N TYR A 98 -9.93 -13.29 5.00
CA TYR A 98 -9.62 -13.07 3.59
C TYR A 98 -9.81 -11.61 3.22
N VAL A 99 -8.84 -11.04 2.55
CA VAL A 99 -8.87 -9.66 2.05
C VAL A 99 -8.59 -9.66 0.56
N ASN A 100 -9.48 -9.02 -0.19
CA ASN A 100 -9.29 -8.78 -1.62
C ASN A 100 -9.39 -7.28 -1.88
N GLY A 101 -8.51 -6.76 -2.67
CA GLY A 101 -8.52 -5.33 -2.95
C GLY A 101 -7.88 -4.97 -4.26
N ILE A 102 -7.91 -3.68 -4.54
CA ILE A 102 -7.36 -3.10 -5.74
C ILE A 102 -6.55 -1.87 -5.35
N ASP A 103 -5.33 -1.79 -5.87
CA ASP A 103 -4.57 -0.54 -5.91
C ASP A 103 -4.79 0.08 -7.29
N LEU A 104 -5.47 1.20 -7.33
CA LEU A 104 -5.70 1.95 -8.58
C LEU A 104 -4.72 3.11 -8.59
N ILE A 105 -3.75 3.06 -9.51
CA ILE A 105 -2.59 3.95 -9.51
C ILE A 105 -2.55 4.74 -10.81
N THR A 106 -2.36 6.05 -10.70
CA THR A 106 -2.21 6.95 -11.86
C THR A 106 -0.88 7.69 -11.73
N TRP A 107 -0.17 7.86 -12.83
CA TRP A 107 1.13 8.55 -12.86
C TRP A 107 1.16 9.60 -13.97
N ASP A 108 2.15 10.49 -13.88
CA ASP A 108 2.34 11.57 -14.85
C ASP A 108 3.37 11.20 -15.92
N GLU A 109 3.70 12.17 -16.78
CA GLU A 109 4.63 11.97 -17.89
C GLU A 109 6.05 11.61 -17.42
N ASP A 110 6.41 12.00 -16.20
CA ASP A 110 7.71 11.69 -15.61
C ASP A 110 7.71 10.39 -14.81
N ASN A 111 6.65 9.59 -14.95
CA ASN A 111 6.46 8.34 -14.21
C ASN A 111 6.41 8.54 -12.69
N LYS A 112 5.91 9.72 -12.25
CA LYS A 112 5.64 9.97 -10.83
C LYS A 112 4.19 9.64 -10.53
N ILE A 113 3.95 8.90 -9.46
CA ILE A 113 2.59 8.57 -9.04
C ILE A 113 1.91 9.83 -8.54
N VAL A 114 0.79 10.19 -9.16
CA VAL A 114 0.00 11.38 -8.80
C VAL A 114 -1.27 11.03 -8.04
N GLU A 115 -1.73 9.79 -8.15
CA GLU A 115 -2.92 9.33 -7.45
C GLU A 115 -2.76 7.85 -7.09
N PHE A 116 -3.09 7.51 -5.85
CA PHE A 116 -3.04 6.14 -5.37
C PHE A 116 -4.32 5.88 -4.56
N LYS A 117 -5.20 5.04 -5.10
CA LYS A 117 -6.50 4.76 -4.50
C LYS A 117 -6.59 3.28 -4.16
N VAL A 118 -7.05 2.97 -2.96
CA VAL A 118 -7.18 1.59 -2.50
C VAL A 118 -8.65 1.26 -2.25
N LEU A 119 -9.12 0.17 -2.86
CA LEU A 119 -10.46 -0.37 -2.64
C LEU A 119 -10.32 -1.76 -2.03
N ILE A 120 -11.18 -2.09 -1.07
CA ILE A 120 -11.07 -3.35 -0.33
C ILE A 120 -12.44 -3.99 -0.12
N ARG A 121 -12.47 -5.30 -0.18
CA ARG A 121 -13.63 -6.14 0.15
C ARG A 121 -13.16 -7.36 0.97
N PRO A 122 -14.03 -8.08 1.70
CA PRO A 122 -15.41 -7.74 2.06
C PRO A 122 -15.48 -6.81 3.28
N LEU A 123 -16.68 -6.53 3.77
CA LEU A 123 -16.89 -5.60 4.88
C LEU A 123 -16.07 -5.95 6.13
N GLN A 124 -16.02 -7.24 6.51
CA GLN A 124 -15.24 -7.66 7.68
C GLN A 124 -13.76 -7.30 7.53
N ALA A 125 -13.22 -7.43 6.31
CA ALA A 125 -11.84 -7.04 6.03
C ALA A 125 -11.67 -5.55 6.17
N VAL A 126 -12.61 -4.75 5.65
CA VAL A 126 -12.58 -3.29 5.78
C VAL A 126 -12.56 -2.87 7.25
N ASN A 127 -13.43 -3.45 8.06
CA ASN A 127 -13.50 -3.16 9.50
C ASN A 127 -12.19 -3.53 10.22
N ALA A 128 -11.65 -4.70 9.93
CA ALA A 128 -10.38 -5.14 10.54
C ALA A 128 -9.23 -4.22 10.16
N ILE A 129 -9.16 -3.84 8.88
CA ILE A 129 -8.12 -2.95 8.37
C ILE A 129 -8.25 -1.56 8.99
N HIS A 130 -9.48 -1.06 9.15
CA HIS A 130 -9.72 0.24 9.80
C HIS A 130 -9.09 0.27 11.19
N GLN A 131 -9.34 -0.76 12.00
CA GLN A 131 -8.77 -0.84 13.34
C GLN A 131 -7.25 -0.97 13.31
N MET A 132 -6.72 -1.82 12.45
CA MET A 132 -5.28 -2.05 12.36
C MET A 132 -4.54 -0.82 11.82
N MET A 133 -5.11 -0.15 10.83
CA MET A 133 -4.53 1.09 10.28
C MET A 133 -4.52 2.19 11.31
N GLY A 134 -5.59 2.33 12.09
CA GLY A 134 -5.66 3.31 13.17
C GLY A 134 -4.53 3.13 14.18
N LYS A 135 -4.32 1.90 14.63
CA LYS A 135 -3.24 1.56 15.55
C LYS A 135 -1.86 1.83 14.96
N MET A 136 -1.67 1.46 13.68
CA MET A 136 -0.39 1.64 13.01
C MET A 136 -0.07 3.11 12.78
N LEU A 137 -1.05 3.92 12.39
CA LEU A 137 -0.88 5.35 12.21
C LEU A 137 -0.53 6.05 13.53
N ASP A 138 -1.20 5.68 14.62
CA ASP A 138 -0.90 6.20 15.95
C ASP A 138 0.55 5.88 16.34
N LYS A 139 0.98 4.67 16.07
CA LYS A 139 2.34 4.21 16.37
C LYS A 139 3.38 5.00 15.56
N LEU A 140 3.11 5.30 14.29
CA LEU A 140 4.03 6.04 13.43
C LEU A 140 4.05 7.54 13.71
N LYS A 141 2.99 8.08 14.32
CA LYS A 141 2.90 9.48 14.71
C LYS A 141 3.55 9.76 16.07
N ALA A 142 3.79 8.71 16.83
CA ALA A 142 4.36 8.85 18.17
C ALA A 142 5.84 9.23 18.12
#